data_d1015c173c595c276100e440513a9980
#
_entry.id   d1015c173c595c276100e440513a9980
#
_cell.length_a   1.000
_cell.length_b   1.000
_cell.length_c   1.000
_cell.angle_alpha   90.00
_cell.angle_beta   90.00
_cell.angle_gamma   90.00
#
_symmetry.space_group_name_H-M   'P 1'
#
loop_
_entity.id
_entity.type
_entity.pdbx_description
1 polymer ?
#
loop_
_entity_poly.entity_id
_entity_poly.type
_entity_poly.pdbx_seq_one_letter_code
_entity_poly.pdbx_strand_id
1 'polypeptide(L)'
;MSKILIIEDEESIAELERDYLEISSYEVTICNDGEKGLKEALDNEYDLYILDLMLPGVDGFEICKAIRNKKNTPIIMVSAKKDDIDKIRGLGLGADDYMTKPFSPSELVARVKAHLARYERLVAVSYTH
;
A
#
# COMPACT_ATOMS: atom_id res chain seq x y z
N MET A 1 11.12 -2.18 13.47
CA MET A 1 10.55 -1.05 12.68
C MET A 1 9.87 -1.60 11.44
N SER A 2 8.62 -1.24 11.24
CA SER A 2 7.87 -1.74 10.09
C SER A 2 8.34 -1.07 8.80
N LYS A 3 8.42 -1.85 7.74
CA LYS A 3 8.86 -1.39 6.42
C LYS A 3 7.66 -1.21 5.50
N ILE A 4 7.56 -0.04 4.89
CA ILE A 4 6.46 0.31 3.99
C ILE A 4 7.03 0.62 2.62
N LEU A 5 6.42 0.06 1.57
CA LEU A 5 6.75 0.39 0.20
C LEU A 5 5.63 1.26 -0.38
N ILE A 6 6.01 2.42 -0.90
CA ILE A 6 5.09 3.33 -1.59
C ILE A 6 5.38 3.22 -3.09
N ILE A 7 4.36 2.91 -3.88
CA ILE A 7 4.45 2.90 -5.34
C ILE A 7 3.55 4.03 -5.83
N GLU A 8 4.16 5.16 -6.20
CA GLU A 8 3.48 6.41 -6.56
C GLU A 8 4.34 7.20 -7.53
N ASP A 9 3.81 7.53 -8.69
CA ASP A 9 4.55 8.25 -9.73
C ASP A 9 4.73 9.75 -9.46
N GLU A 10 3.84 10.37 -8.68
CA GLU A 10 3.97 11.76 -8.30
C GLU A 10 4.91 11.90 -7.11
N GLU A 11 6.14 12.37 -7.37
CA GLU A 11 7.17 12.48 -6.35
C GLU A 11 6.75 13.31 -5.13
N SER A 12 6.07 14.43 -5.34
CA SER A 12 5.64 15.30 -4.24
C SER A 12 4.67 14.59 -3.29
N ILE A 13 3.77 13.79 -3.85
CA ILE A 13 2.80 13.02 -3.05
C ILE A 13 3.51 11.90 -2.30
N ALA A 14 4.38 11.17 -3.00
CA ALA A 14 5.14 10.08 -2.39
C ALA A 14 6.01 10.58 -1.23
N GLU A 15 6.68 11.71 -1.41
CA GLU A 15 7.53 12.30 -0.37
C GLU A 15 6.70 12.77 0.82
N LEU A 16 5.54 13.37 0.59
CA LEU A 16 4.65 13.79 1.67
C LEU A 16 4.18 12.59 2.49
N GLU A 17 3.76 11.53 1.82
CA GLU A 17 3.36 10.29 2.48
C GLU A 17 4.53 9.71 3.30
N ARG A 18 5.72 9.64 2.69
CA ARG A 18 6.92 9.15 3.37
C ARG A 18 7.23 9.96 4.62
N ASP A 19 7.22 11.29 4.51
CA ASP A 19 7.59 12.15 5.63
C ASP A 19 6.68 11.92 6.82
N TYR A 20 5.38 11.83 6.61
CA TYR A 20 4.43 11.57 7.69
C TYR A 20 4.61 10.18 8.30
N LEU A 21 4.89 9.18 7.46
CA LEU A 21 5.10 7.82 7.94
C LEU A 21 6.41 7.69 8.70
N GLU A 22 7.47 8.37 8.26
CA GLU A 22 8.75 8.35 8.96
C GLU A 22 8.67 9.04 10.32
N ILE A 23 7.87 10.10 10.45
CA ILE A 23 7.60 10.71 11.75
C ILE A 23 6.97 9.70 12.71
N SER A 24 6.20 8.77 12.17
CA SER A 24 5.57 7.71 12.97
C SER A 24 6.48 6.50 13.17
N SER A 25 7.75 6.63 12.86
CA SER A 25 8.80 5.61 13.06
C SER A 25 8.71 4.41 12.12
N TYR A 26 8.16 4.59 10.92
CA TYR A 26 8.19 3.56 9.88
C TYR A 26 9.39 3.79 8.95
N GLU A 27 9.91 2.70 8.40
CA GLU A 27 10.93 2.75 7.38
C GLU A 27 10.24 2.72 6.02
N VAL A 28 10.51 3.71 5.16
CA VAL A 28 9.76 3.88 3.91
C VAL A 28 10.68 3.84 2.70
N THR A 29 10.27 3.05 1.70
CA THR A 29 10.91 3.00 0.38
C THR A 29 9.90 3.51 -0.64
N ILE A 30 10.34 4.36 -1.57
CA ILE A 30 9.50 4.90 -2.64
C ILE A 30 9.96 4.34 -3.98
N CYS A 31 9.01 3.86 -4.78
CA CYS A 31 9.22 3.58 -6.20
C CYS A 31 8.25 4.45 -7.00
N ASN A 32 8.78 5.23 -7.93
CA ASN A 32 7.96 6.14 -8.74
C ASN A 32 7.49 5.53 -10.06
N ASP A 33 7.75 4.25 -10.27
CA ASP A 33 7.44 3.51 -11.49
C ASP A 33 6.77 2.18 -11.10
N GLY A 34 5.69 1.85 -11.80
CA GLY A 34 4.93 0.63 -11.52
C GLY A 34 5.71 -0.65 -11.72
N GLU A 35 6.51 -0.75 -12.77
CA GLU A 35 7.31 -1.96 -13.03
C GLU A 35 8.37 -2.17 -11.96
N LYS A 36 9.11 -1.11 -11.63
CA LYS A 36 10.14 -1.16 -10.58
C LYS A 36 9.50 -1.44 -9.22
N GLY A 37 8.35 -0.82 -8.96
CA GLY A 37 7.62 -1.04 -7.72
C GLY A 37 7.14 -2.47 -7.57
N LEU A 38 6.63 -3.06 -8.63
CA LEU A 38 6.20 -4.46 -8.60
C LEU A 38 7.38 -5.38 -8.33
N LYS A 39 8.50 -5.16 -9.02
CA LYS A 39 9.70 -5.97 -8.80
C LYS A 39 10.19 -5.85 -7.36
N GLU A 40 10.25 -4.62 -6.85
CA GLU A 40 10.65 -4.37 -5.47
C GLU A 40 9.73 -5.09 -4.48
N ALA A 41 8.42 -5.05 -4.72
CA ALA A 41 7.44 -5.69 -3.87
C ALA A 41 7.58 -7.22 -3.86
N LEU A 42 7.89 -7.82 -5.00
CA LEU A 42 8.01 -9.26 -5.12
C LEU A 42 9.37 -9.80 -4.63
N ASP A 43 10.43 -9.02 -4.84
CA ASP A 43 11.80 -9.46 -4.51
C ASP A 43 12.20 -9.20 -3.06
N ASN A 44 11.54 -8.25 -2.38
CA ASN A 44 11.90 -7.85 -1.02
C ASN A 44 10.71 -7.95 -0.08
N GLU A 45 11.00 -8.03 1.23
CA GLU A 45 9.96 -8.11 2.24
C GLU A 45 9.55 -6.73 2.75
N TYR A 46 8.25 -6.50 2.79
CA TYR A 46 7.66 -5.29 3.35
C TYR A 46 6.51 -5.67 4.27
N ASP A 47 6.14 -4.77 5.16
CA ASP A 47 5.05 -5.00 6.11
C ASP A 47 3.73 -4.42 5.62
N LEU A 48 3.79 -3.49 4.67
CA LEU A 48 2.61 -2.87 4.08
C LEU A 48 2.98 -2.21 2.76
N TYR A 49 2.04 -2.22 1.81
CA TYR A 49 2.18 -1.54 0.53
C TYR A 49 1.16 -0.42 0.42
N ILE A 50 1.61 0.76 -0.04
CA ILE A 50 0.73 1.85 -0.46
C ILE A 50 0.88 1.96 -1.96
N LEU A 51 -0.20 1.77 -2.68
CA LEU A 51 -0.19 1.55 -4.12
C LEU A 51 -1.12 2.53 -4.82
N ASP A 52 -0.55 3.40 -5.66
CA ASP A 52 -1.37 4.27 -6.51
C ASP A 52 -1.98 3.43 -7.64
N LEU A 53 -3.27 3.66 -7.88
CA LEU A 53 -3.97 2.96 -8.94
C LEU A 53 -3.56 3.43 -10.32
N MET A 54 -3.26 4.72 -10.48
CA MET A 54 -2.98 5.33 -11.78
C MET A 54 -1.49 5.52 -12.01
N LEU A 55 -0.81 4.42 -12.36
CA LEU A 55 0.63 4.44 -12.63
C LEU A 55 0.89 4.31 -14.12
N PRO A 56 1.94 4.98 -14.64
CA PRO A 56 2.36 4.74 -16.03
C PRO A 56 2.97 3.34 -16.16
N GLY A 57 2.70 2.71 -17.27
CA GLY A 57 3.27 1.40 -17.60
C GLY A 57 2.49 0.22 -17.08
N VAL A 58 2.38 0.08 -15.77
CA VAL A 58 1.67 -1.05 -15.15
C VAL A 58 0.48 -0.55 -14.35
N ASP A 59 -0.69 -1.13 -14.59
CA ASP A 59 -1.91 -0.81 -13.89
C ASP A 59 -1.81 -1.19 -12.41
N GLY A 60 -2.22 -0.29 -11.52
CA GLY A 60 -2.21 -0.55 -10.07
C GLY A 60 -3.04 -1.76 -9.68
N PHE A 61 -4.13 -2.05 -10.37
CA PHE A 61 -4.91 -3.27 -10.11
C PHE A 61 -4.10 -4.53 -10.40
N GLU A 62 -3.31 -4.52 -11.47
CA GLU A 62 -2.46 -5.65 -11.84
C GLU A 62 -1.35 -5.87 -10.80
N ILE A 63 -0.77 -4.78 -10.29
CA ILE A 63 0.24 -4.85 -9.24
C ILE A 63 -0.36 -5.47 -7.97
N CYS A 64 -1.53 -5.02 -7.58
CA CYS A 64 -2.24 -5.54 -6.41
C CYS A 64 -2.47 -7.04 -6.54
N LYS A 65 -2.97 -7.47 -7.69
CA LYS A 65 -3.23 -8.87 -7.97
C LYS A 65 -1.95 -9.71 -7.90
N ALA A 66 -0.87 -9.21 -8.50
CA ALA A 66 0.42 -9.91 -8.50
C ALA A 66 0.98 -10.08 -7.08
N ILE A 67 0.92 -9.03 -6.27
CA ILE A 67 1.37 -9.09 -4.88
C ILE A 67 0.51 -10.08 -4.10
N ARG A 68 -0.80 -9.99 -4.22
CA ARG A 68 -1.74 -10.82 -3.46
C ARG A 68 -1.61 -12.30 -3.79
N ASN A 69 -1.23 -12.64 -5.01
CA ASN A 69 -1.01 -14.02 -5.39
C ASN A 69 0.17 -14.67 -4.64
N LYS A 70 1.08 -13.87 -4.11
CA LYS A 70 2.28 -14.36 -3.44
C LYS A 70 2.37 -14.01 -1.96
N LYS A 71 1.67 -12.97 -1.53
CA LYS A 71 1.82 -12.43 -0.17
C LYS A 71 0.49 -12.03 0.43
N ASN A 72 0.38 -12.14 1.77
CA ASN A 72 -0.78 -11.70 2.52
C ASN A 72 -0.58 -10.31 3.16
N THR A 73 0.51 -9.65 2.82
CA THR A 73 0.86 -8.32 3.32
C THR A 73 -0.25 -7.30 3.04
N PRO A 74 -0.59 -6.43 4.00
CA PRO A 74 -1.63 -5.42 3.77
C PRO A 74 -1.33 -4.49 2.59
N ILE A 75 -2.34 -4.20 1.79
CA ILE A 75 -2.25 -3.29 0.65
C ILE A 75 -3.30 -2.20 0.80
N ILE A 76 -2.86 -0.93 0.81
CA ILE A 76 -3.75 0.22 0.77
C ILE A 76 -3.63 0.84 -0.62
N MET A 77 -4.73 0.86 -1.37
CA MET A 77 -4.78 1.54 -2.64
C MET A 77 -5.13 3.01 -2.44
N VAL A 78 -4.48 3.88 -3.18
CA VAL A 78 -4.78 5.31 -3.19
C VAL A 78 -5.01 5.75 -4.64
N SER A 79 -6.02 6.59 -4.88
CA SER A 79 -6.32 7.05 -6.23
C SER A 79 -7.22 8.27 -6.23
N ALA A 80 -7.13 9.06 -7.31
CA ALA A 80 -8.07 10.14 -7.57
C ALA A 80 -9.43 9.62 -8.04
N LYS A 81 -9.53 8.34 -8.43
CA LYS A 81 -10.79 7.72 -8.86
C LYS A 81 -11.73 7.53 -7.68
N LYS A 82 -12.92 8.14 -7.77
CA LYS A 82 -13.90 8.16 -6.68
C LYS A 82 -15.05 7.19 -6.90
N ASP A 83 -15.12 6.56 -8.05
CA ASP A 83 -16.23 5.67 -8.40
C ASP A 83 -16.24 4.42 -7.53
N ASP A 84 -17.42 4.02 -7.08
CA ASP A 84 -17.59 2.82 -6.28
C ASP A 84 -17.12 1.56 -7.01
N ILE A 85 -17.27 1.55 -8.33
CA ILE A 85 -16.82 0.42 -9.16
C ILE A 85 -15.32 0.19 -8.99
N ASP A 86 -14.51 1.26 -9.01
CA ASP A 86 -13.06 1.14 -8.84
C ASP A 86 -12.71 0.67 -7.44
N LYS A 87 -13.41 1.16 -6.42
CA LYS A 87 -13.20 0.71 -5.04
C LYS A 87 -13.53 -0.77 -4.86
N ILE A 88 -14.67 -1.19 -5.41
CA ILE A 88 -15.10 -2.58 -5.35
C ILE A 88 -14.10 -3.47 -6.08
N ARG A 89 -13.62 -3.05 -7.24
CA ARG A 89 -12.63 -3.79 -8.02
C ARG A 89 -11.33 -3.96 -7.24
N GLY A 90 -10.81 -2.88 -6.64
CA GLY A 90 -9.58 -2.93 -5.86
C GLY A 90 -9.68 -3.88 -4.68
N LEU A 91 -10.76 -3.76 -3.90
CA LEU A 91 -11.00 -4.63 -2.75
C LEU A 91 -11.23 -6.08 -3.18
N GLY A 92 -11.90 -6.28 -4.31
CA GLY A 92 -12.11 -7.61 -4.88
C GLY A 92 -10.83 -8.29 -5.36
N LEU A 93 -9.81 -7.52 -5.72
CA LEU A 93 -8.50 -8.03 -6.12
C LEU A 93 -7.56 -8.24 -4.94
N GLY A 94 -8.00 -7.95 -3.73
CA GLY A 94 -7.26 -8.25 -2.52
C GLY A 94 -6.65 -7.06 -1.79
N ALA A 95 -6.97 -5.83 -2.19
CA ALA A 95 -6.59 -4.66 -1.41
C ALA A 95 -7.34 -4.67 -0.08
N ASP A 96 -6.67 -4.25 0.98
CA ASP A 96 -7.26 -4.19 2.32
C ASP A 96 -7.98 -2.87 2.57
N ASP A 97 -7.65 -1.85 1.79
CA ASP A 97 -8.24 -0.52 1.94
C ASP A 97 -8.13 0.24 0.62
N TYR A 98 -8.98 1.26 0.45
CA TYR A 98 -8.97 2.12 -0.72
C TYR A 98 -9.22 3.56 -0.26
N MET A 99 -8.24 4.43 -0.49
CA MET A 99 -8.35 5.85 -0.13
C MET A 99 -8.44 6.70 -1.38
N THR A 100 -9.36 7.66 -1.38
CA THR A 100 -9.55 8.58 -2.49
C THR A 100 -8.76 9.85 -2.26
N LYS A 101 -7.98 10.27 -3.26
CA LYS A 101 -7.28 11.57 -3.24
C LYS A 101 -8.27 12.69 -3.50
N PRO A 102 -8.12 13.86 -2.88
CA PRO A 102 -7.14 14.17 -1.86
C PRO A 102 -7.52 13.59 -0.49
N PHE A 103 -6.52 13.14 0.26
CA PHE A 103 -6.73 12.64 1.62
C PHE A 103 -5.77 13.33 2.57
N SER A 104 -6.11 13.33 3.85
CA SER A 104 -5.23 13.86 4.89
C SER A 104 -4.07 12.88 5.13
N PRO A 105 -2.81 13.35 5.17
CA PRO A 105 -1.69 12.48 5.55
C PRO A 105 -1.88 11.82 6.91
N SER A 106 -2.54 12.51 7.85
CA SER A 106 -2.87 11.94 9.16
C SER A 106 -3.82 10.76 9.06
N GLU A 107 -4.78 10.82 8.12
CA GLU A 107 -5.70 9.73 7.87
C GLU A 107 -4.96 8.51 7.32
N LEU A 108 -4.02 8.74 6.39
CA LEU A 108 -3.20 7.66 5.87
C LEU A 108 -2.41 6.96 6.99
N VAL A 109 -1.76 7.75 7.85
CA VAL A 109 -1.00 7.20 8.99
C VAL A 109 -1.91 6.37 9.91
N ALA A 110 -3.11 6.87 10.19
CA ALA A 110 -4.05 6.14 11.05
C ALA A 110 -4.45 4.81 10.44
N ARG A 111 -4.72 4.77 9.13
CA ARG A 111 -5.07 3.53 8.43
C ARG A 111 -3.90 2.56 8.38
N VAL A 112 -2.70 3.06 8.13
CA VAL A 112 -1.48 2.24 8.14
C VAL A 112 -1.32 1.56 9.50
N LYS A 113 -1.43 2.33 10.59
CA LYS A 113 -1.32 1.78 11.95
C LYS A 113 -2.37 0.70 12.21
N ALA A 114 -3.61 0.94 11.79
CA ALA A 114 -4.70 -0.02 12.00
C ALA A 114 -4.45 -1.32 11.25
N HIS A 115 -4.04 -1.25 10.00
CA HIS A 115 -3.79 -2.44 9.18
C HIS A 115 -2.56 -3.20 9.67
N LEU A 116 -1.49 -2.53 10.07
CA LEU A 116 -0.32 -3.19 10.62
C LEU A 116 -0.63 -3.91 11.91
N ALA A 117 -1.37 -3.28 12.81
CA ALA A 117 -1.76 -3.89 14.08
C ALA A 117 -2.62 -5.14 13.85
N ARG A 118 -3.57 -5.06 12.92
CA ARG A 118 -4.43 -6.20 12.60
C ARG A 118 -3.65 -7.36 11.98
N TYR A 119 -2.74 -7.05 11.05
CA TYR A 119 -1.91 -8.06 10.41
C TYR A 119 -1.02 -8.78 11.42
N GLU A 120 -0.37 -8.03 12.32
CA GLU A 120 0.47 -8.59 13.36
C GLU A 120 -0.31 -9.54 14.27
N ARG A 121 -1.54 -9.17 14.66
CA ARG A 121 -2.39 -10.03 15.46
C ARG A 121 -2.75 -11.32 14.75
N LEU A 122 -3.08 -11.25 13.46
CA LEU A 122 -3.41 -12.42 12.67
C LEU A 122 -2.23 -13.37 12.53
N VAL A 123 -1.03 -12.83 12.31
CA VAL A 123 0.19 -13.64 12.24
C VAL A 123 0.49 -14.29 13.59
N ALA A 124 0.36 -13.56 14.69
CA ALA A 124 0.57 -14.08 16.04
C ALA A 124 -0.39 -15.24 16.35
N VAL A 125 -1.67 -15.09 16.00
CA VAL A 125 -2.67 -16.14 16.18
C VAL A 125 -2.31 -17.39 15.37
N SER A 126 -1.83 -17.22 14.14
CA SER A 126 -1.40 -18.34 13.30
C SER A 126 -0.24 -19.12 13.93
N TYR A 127 0.66 -18.45 14.60
CA TYR A 127 1.81 -19.11 15.25
C TYR A 127 1.45 -19.83 16.55
N THR A 128 0.34 -19.48 17.18
CA THR A 128 -0.08 -20.12 18.43
C THR A 128 -0.87 -21.41 18.22
N HIS A 129 -1.20 -21.72 17.00
CA HIS A 129 -1.88 -22.94 16.63
C HIS A 129 -0.90 -23.95 16.05
#